data_62efe695deafc5fd30481b6110abfa28
#
_entry.id   62efe695deafc5fd30481b6110abfa28
#
_cell.length_a   1.000
_cell.length_b   1.000
_cell.length_c   1.000
_cell.angle_alpha   90.00
_cell.angle_beta   90.00
_cell.angle_gamma   90.00
#
_symmetry.space_group_name_H-M   'P 1'
#
loop_
_entity.id
_entity.type
_entity.pdbx_description
1 polymer ?
#
loop_
_entity_poly.entity_id
_entity_poly.type
_entity_poly.pdbx_seq_one_letter_code
_entity_poly.pdbx_strand_id
1 'polypeptide(L)'
;DQLTRDVQRLTSQWEHISQQVETIQAPALLHSEPDLLVKIVRDVFNEDFSKMLIQGEDAYQTITAYLTGVAPDLLERVEKYEDDQDPFDRYRVTEQIEKALDRKVWLPSGGSLVIDRTEAMTVVDVNTGKFVGSGGNLEETVTKNNLEAAEEIVRQLRLRDIGGIIVVDFIDMVLESNRDLVLRRLIECLSRDRTKHQV
;
A
#
# COMPACT_ATOMS: atom_id res chain seq x y z
N ASP A 1 13.08 -16.88 -12.15
CA ASP A 1 13.91 -15.77 -12.62
C ASP A 1 14.10 -14.67 -11.60
N GLN A 2 13.09 -14.27 -10.83
CA GLN A 2 13.23 -13.28 -9.76
C GLN A 2 14.22 -13.71 -8.69
N LEU A 3 14.13 -14.97 -8.23
CA LEU A 3 15.08 -15.54 -7.27
C LEU A 3 16.52 -15.56 -7.80
N THR A 4 16.71 -15.81 -9.08
CA THR A 4 18.03 -15.79 -9.72
C THR A 4 18.65 -14.40 -9.69
N ARG A 5 17.85 -13.37 -9.97
CA ARG A 5 18.27 -11.96 -9.89
C ARG A 5 18.62 -11.56 -8.45
N ASP A 6 17.82 -11.99 -7.47
CA ASP A 6 18.09 -11.72 -6.05
C ASP A 6 19.40 -12.37 -5.58
N VAL A 7 19.66 -13.59 -5.97
CA VAL A 7 20.92 -14.28 -5.68
C VAL A 7 22.10 -13.54 -6.34
N GLN A 8 21.98 -13.15 -7.60
CA GLN A 8 23.03 -12.39 -8.31
C GLN A 8 23.32 -11.07 -7.62
N ARG A 9 22.27 -10.32 -7.23
CA ARG A 9 22.40 -9.07 -6.49
C ARG A 9 23.16 -9.25 -5.18
N LEU A 10 22.76 -10.23 -4.37
CA LEU A 10 23.43 -10.53 -3.09
C LEU A 10 24.87 -10.97 -3.27
N THR A 11 25.15 -11.73 -4.31
CA THR A 11 26.52 -12.16 -4.64
C THR A 11 27.38 -10.95 -5.02
N SER A 12 26.90 -10.07 -5.89
CA SER A 12 27.62 -8.84 -6.26
C SER A 12 27.85 -7.91 -5.07
N GLN A 13 26.85 -7.80 -4.19
CA GLN A 13 26.98 -7.01 -2.96
C GLN A 13 28.05 -7.61 -2.03
N TRP A 14 28.11 -8.93 -1.89
CA TRP A 14 29.11 -9.61 -1.10
C TRP A 14 30.52 -9.45 -1.68
N GLU A 15 30.66 -9.56 -2.98
CA GLU A 15 31.93 -9.34 -3.68
C GLU A 15 32.46 -7.93 -3.46
N HIS A 16 31.58 -6.92 -3.54
CA HIS A 16 31.92 -5.53 -3.25
C HIS A 16 32.39 -5.32 -1.80
N ILE A 17 31.68 -5.88 -0.83
CA ILE A 17 32.08 -5.83 0.58
C ILE A 17 33.43 -6.53 0.79
N SER A 18 33.63 -7.68 0.18
CA SER A 18 34.89 -8.45 0.30
C SER A 18 36.09 -7.69 -0.25
N GLN A 19 35.92 -7.00 -1.36
CA GLN A 19 36.98 -6.12 -1.92
C GLN A 19 37.29 -4.93 -0.99
N GLN A 20 36.26 -4.36 -0.35
CA GLN A 20 36.47 -3.26 0.61
C GLN A 20 37.24 -3.71 1.84
N VAL A 21 37.01 -4.95 2.33
CA VAL A 21 37.77 -5.51 3.45
C VAL A 21 39.28 -5.52 3.18
N GLU A 22 39.69 -5.78 1.95
CA GLU A 22 41.11 -5.85 1.56
C GLU A 22 41.77 -4.46 1.44
N THR A 23 40.97 -3.42 1.20
CA THR A 23 41.48 -2.08 0.85
C THR A 23 41.34 -1.03 1.94
N ILE A 24 40.37 -1.21 2.85
CA ILE A 24 40.04 -0.22 3.87
C ILE A 24 40.69 -0.57 5.23
N GLN A 25 41.30 0.40 5.88
CA GLN A 25 41.85 0.22 7.24
C GLN A 25 40.73 0.11 8.27
N ALA A 26 40.82 -0.91 9.13
CA ALA A 26 39.92 -1.07 10.28
C ALA A 26 40.20 0.00 11.38
N PRO A 27 39.15 0.46 12.10
CA PRO A 27 37.74 0.12 11.96
C PRO A 27 37.04 0.94 10.87
N ALA A 28 36.28 0.28 9.98
CA ALA A 28 35.51 0.95 8.93
C ALA A 28 34.16 0.29 8.75
N LEU A 29 33.15 1.11 8.39
CA LEU A 29 31.80 0.61 8.06
C LEU A 29 31.83 0.09 6.61
N LEU A 30 31.69 -1.22 6.44
CA LEU A 30 31.71 -1.87 5.13
C LEU A 30 30.34 -1.95 4.50
N HIS A 31 29.31 -2.03 5.31
CA HIS A 31 27.91 -2.08 4.87
C HIS A 31 27.01 -1.51 5.96
N SER A 32 26.00 -0.75 5.55
CA SER A 32 24.93 -0.28 6.42
C SER A 32 23.59 -0.68 5.83
N GLU A 33 22.58 -0.77 6.67
CA GLU A 33 21.23 -0.93 6.19
C GLU A 33 20.87 0.24 5.25
N PRO A 34 20.31 0.00 4.07
CA PRO A 34 19.93 1.06 3.13
C PRO A 34 19.00 2.08 3.78
N ASP A 35 19.16 3.34 3.42
CA ASP A 35 18.23 4.40 3.73
C ASP A 35 16.79 4.01 3.32
N LEU A 36 15.79 4.57 4.00
CA LEU A 36 14.38 4.34 3.70
C LEU A 36 14.06 4.58 2.21
N LEU A 37 14.65 5.62 1.62
CA LEU A 37 14.52 5.93 0.20
C LEU A 37 14.99 4.76 -0.69
N VAL A 38 16.16 4.22 -0.41
CA VAL A 38 16.72 3.08 -1.15
C VAL A 38 15.88 1.82 -0.93
N LYS A 39 15.37 1.59 0.28
CA LYS A 39 14.45 0.47 0.57
C LYS A 39 13.19 0.55 -0.26
N ILE A 40 12.56 1.72 -0.35
CA ILE A 40 11.34 1.93 -1.15
C ILE A 40 11.63 1.67 -2.63
N VAL A 41 12.71 2.22 -3.16
CA VAL A 41 13.10 1.98 -4.56
C VAL A 41 13.32 0.49 -4.82
N ARG A 42 14.05 -0.20 -3.95
CA ARG A 42 14.31 -1.63 -4.06
C ARG A 42 13.03 -2.48 -4.06
N ASP A 43 12.08 -2.13 -3.19
CA ASP A 43 10.90 -2.96 -2.93
C ASP A 43 9.74 -2.64 -3.89
N VAL A 44 9.74 -1.46 -4.50
CA VAL A 44 8.62 -0.97 -5.32
C VAL A 44 8.99 -0.81 -6.79
N PHE A 45 10.15 -0.23 -7.10
CA PHE A 45 10.53 0.10 -8.48
C PHE A 45 11.03 -1.12 -9.26
N ASN A 46 10.31 -1.48 -10.31
CA ASN A 46 10.60 -2.62 -11.18
C ASN A 46 10.26 -2.33 -12.65
N GLU A 47 10.31 -3.34 -13.49
CA GLU A 47 10.07 -3.23 -14.93
C GLU A 47 8.63 -2.82 -15.31
N ASP A 48 7.67 -2.93 -14.40
CA ASP A 48 6.27 -2.53 -14.64
C ASP A 48 6.10 -1.00 -14.67
N PHE A 49 7.06 -0.26 -14.10
CA PHE A 49 7.04 1.20 -14.13
C PHE A 49 7.62 1.74 -15.43
N SER A 50 6.90 2.64 -16.07
CA SER A 50 7.38 3.32 -17.28
C SER A 50 8.51 4.29 -16.96
N LYS A 51 8.43 5.02 -15.84
CA LYS A 51 9.47 5.93 -15.37
C LYS A 51 9.35 6.25 -13.88
N MET A 52 10.46 6.73 -13.32
CA MET A 52 10.56 7.31 -11.98
C MET A 52 11.02 8.74 -12.10
N LEU A 53 10.26 9.67 -11.57
CA LEU A 53 10.62 11.10 -11.52
C LEU A 53 11.12 11.42 -10.11
N ILE A 54 12.28 12.07 -10.03
CA ILE A 54 12.91 12.39 -8.74
C ILE A 54 13.18 13.88 -8.68
N GLN A 55 12.60 14.53 -7.67
CA GLN A 55 12.89 15.92 -7.34
C GLN A 55 13.97 15.99 -6.24
N GLY A 56 14.95 16.86 -6.44
CA GLY A 56 16.07 17.06 -5.52
C GLY A 56 17.33 16.30 -5.93
N GLU A 57 18.46 17.00 -5.88
CA GLU A 57 19.76 16.47 -6.32
C GLU A 57 20.23 15.30 -5.47
N ASP A 58 20.16 15.41 -4.15
CA ASP A 58 20.66 14.38 -3.22
C ASP A 58 19.88 13.06 -3.38
N ALA A 59 18.54 13.15 -3.51
CA ALA A 59 17.70 11.99 -3.76
C ALA A 59 18.02 11.34 -5.11
N TYR A 60 18.18 12.16 -6.15
CA TYR A 60 18.53 11.68 -7.48
C TYR A 60 19.87 10.96 -7.50
N GLN A 61 20.91 11.53 -6.89
CA GLN A 61 22.23 10.92 -6.80
C GLN A 61 22.20 9.62 -5.98
N THR A 62 21.51 9.61 -4.85
CA THR A 62 21.37 8.41 -4.00
C THR A 62 20.72 7.25 -4.75
N ILE A 63 19.61 7.51 -5.45
CA ILE A 63 18.87 6.49 -6.18
C ILE A 63 19.67 6.00 -7.41
N THR A 64 20.26 6.91 -8.17
CA THR A 64 21.04 6.54 -9.36
C THR A 64 22.29 5.75 -8.99
N ALA A 65 22.99 6.12 -7.92
CA ALA A 65 24.13 5.36 -7.41
C ALA A 65 23.72 3.94 -6.98
N TYR A 66 22.60 3.80 -6.29
CA TYR A 66 22.07 2.49 -5.89
C TYR A 66 21.71 1.64 -7.12
N LEU A 67 20.92 2.18 -8.06
CA LEU A 67 20.49 1.46 -9.25
C LEU A 67 21.66 1.07 -10.16
N THR A 68 22.68 1.90 -10.26
CA THR A 68 23.91 1.59 -11.03
C THR A 68 24.55 0.30 -10.54
N GLY A 69 24.57 0.07 -9.23
CA GLY A 69 25.15 -1.14 -8.63
C GLY A 69 24.25 -2.38 -8.64
N VAL A 70 22.93 -2.19 -8.72
CA VAL A 70 21.96 -3.28 -8.43
C VAL A 70 21.06 -3.62 -9.62
N ALA A 71 20.64 -2.62 -10.40
CA ALA A 71 19.72 -2.77 -11.52
C ALA A 71 19.96 -1.69 -12.59
N PRO A 72 21.09 -1.74 -13.29
CA PRO A 72 21.49 -0.71 -14.26
C PRO A 72 20.52 -0.58 -15.44
N ASP A 73 19.77 -1.62 -15.75
CA ASP A 73 18.70 -1.63 -16.76
C ASP A 73 17.51 -0.72 -16.42
N LEU A 74 17.31 -0.43 -15.14
CA LEU A 74 16.25 0.50 -14.70
C LEU A 74 16.68 1.98 -14.75
N LEU A 75 17.96 2.28 -14.93
CA LEU A 75 18.45 3.66 -14.97
C LEU A 75 17.85 4.50 -16.10
N GLU A 76 17.59 3.89 -17.25
CA GLU A 76 16.97 4.56 -18.40
C GLU A 76 15.56 5.09 -18.10
N ARG A 77 14.94 4.58 -17.04
CA ARG A 77 13.59 4.98 -16.59
C ARG A 77 13.62 6.05 -15.50
N VAL A 78 14.80 6.42 -15.01
CA VAL A 78 14.97 7.42 -13.96
C VAL A 78 15.22 8.78 -14.59
N GLU A 79 14.33 9.72 -14.29
CA GLU A 79 14.42 11.10 -14.77
C GLU A 79 14.48 12.07 -13.60
N LYS A 80 15.37 13.07 -13.70
CA LYS A 80 15.35 14.17 -12.74
C LYS A 80 14.19 15.11 -13.06
N TYR A 81 13.42 15.44 -12.05
CA TYR A 81 12.31 16.39 -12.17
C TYR A 81 12.84 17.82 -11.96
N GLU A 82 12.72 18.65 -12.98
CA GLU A 82 13.28 20.01 -13.01
C GLU A 82 12.22 21.11 -13.25
N ASP A 83 10.91 20.74 -13.20
CA ASP A 83 9.82 21.71 -13.34
C ASP A 83 9.68 22.54 -12.03
N ASP A 84 9.25 23.79 -12.16
CA ASP A 84 8.99 24.68 -11.02
C ASP A 84 7.73 24.27 -10.22
N GLN A 85 6.78 23.57 -10.86
CA GLN A 85 5.61 23.04 -10.19
C GLN A 85 5.95 21.78 -9.41
N ASP A 86 5.42 21.66 -8.19
CA ASP A 86 5.58 20.43 -7.40
C ASP A 86 5.07 19.19 -8.18
N PRO A 87 5.84 18.08 -8.27
CA PRO A 87 5.43 16.90 -9.02
C PRO A 87 4.13 16.28 -8.52
N PHE A 88 3.82 16.34 -7.23
CA PHE A 88 2.58 15.82 -6.69
C PHE A 88 1.37 16.63 -7.18
N ASP A 89 1.51 17.93 -7.32
CA ASP A 89 0.46 18.79 -7.89
C ASP A 89 0.39 18.63 -9.42
N ARG A 90 1.54 18.58 -10.08
CA ARG A 90 1.62 18.38 -11.54
C ARG A 90 0.89 17.12 -12.00
N TYR A 91 1.05 16.03 -11.27
CA TYR A 91 0.43 14.73 -11.57
C TYR A 91 -0.84 14.47 -10.75
N ARG A 92 -1.37 15.50 -10.06
CA ARG A 92 -2.59 15.44 -9.25
C ARG A 92 -2.55 14.35 -8.17
N VAL A 93 -1.36 14.04 -7.65
CA VAL A 93 -1.17 13.04 -6.59
C VAL A 93 -1.77 13.55 -5.28
N THR A 94 -1.58 14.82 -4.94
CA THR A 94 -2.18 15.47 -3.76
C THR A 94 -3.69 15.31 -3.74
N GLU A 95 -4.37 15.64 -4.85
CA GLU A 95 -5.83 15.48 -4.96
C GLU A 95 -6.28 14.01 -4.81
N GLN A 96 -5.51 13.08 -5.35
CA GLN A 96 -5.81 11.65 -5.23
C GLN A 96 -5.67 11.16 -3.79
N ILE A 97 -4.65 11.65 -3.07
CA ILE A 97 -4.45 11.33 -1.65
C ILE A 97 -5.59 11.93 -0.81
N GLU A 98 -5.94 13.19 -1.02
CA GLU A 98 -7.05 13.85 -0.33
C GLU A 98 -8.36 13.08 -0.54
N LYS A 99 -8.66 12.72 -1.78
CA LYS A 99 -9.84 11.91 -2.11
C LYS A 99 -9.80 10.52 -1.46
N ALA A 100 -8.64 9.88 -1.45
CA ALA A 100 -8.47 8.56 -0.85
C ALA A 100 -8.62 8.58 0.69
N LEU A 101 -8.33 9.71 1.32
CA LEU A 101 -8.48 9.95 2.75
C LEU A 101 -9.81 10.61 3.14
N ASP A 102 -10.73 10.77 2.21
CA ASP A 102 -12.05 11.34 2.49
C ASP A 102 -12.79 10.48 3.54
N ARG A 103 -13.60 11.13 4.37
CA ARG A 103 -14.43 10.48 5.40
C ARG A 103 -15.35 9.43 4.80
N LYS A 104 -15.86 9.67 3.59
CA LYS A 104 -16.78 8.78 2.87
C LYS A 104 -16.07 8.04 1.74
N VAL A 105 -16.21 6.72 1.74
CA VAL A 105 -15.66 5.82 0.72
C VAL A 105 -16.80 5.14 -0.01
N TRP A 106 -16.80 5.18 -1.32
CA TRP A 106 -17.82 4.56 -2.17
C TRP A 106 -17.48 3.11 -2.47
N LEU A 107 -18.50 2.25 -2.44
CA LEU A 107 -18.40 0.85 -2.80
C LEU A 107 -18.86 0.62 -4.24
N PRO A 108 -18.36 -0.42 -4.92
CA PRO A 108 -18.76 -0.75 -6.30
C PRO A 108 -20.26 -0.97 -6.48
N SER A 109 -20.95 -1.52 -5.47
CA SER A 109 -22.42 -1.69 -5.45
C SER A 109 -23.21 -0.39 -5.34
N GLY A 110 -22.54 0.75 -5.18
CA GLY A 110 -23.16 2.05 -4.93
C GLY A 110 -23.44 2.34 -3.45
N GLY A 111 -23.11 1.42 -2.55
CA GLY A 111 -23.05 1.66 -1.12
C GLY A 111 -21.86 2.53 -0.73
N SER A 112 -21.70 2.77 0.55
CA SER A 112 -20.60 3.58 1.06
C SER A 112 -20.21 3.20 2.49
N LEU A 113 -18.95 3.49 2.82
CA LEU A 113 -18.44 3.49 4.18
C LEU A 113 -18.35 4.94 4.67
N VAL A 114 -18.62 5.15 5.95
CA VAL A 114 -18.27 6.37 6.66
C VAL A 114 -17.29 6.01 7.76
N ILE A 115 -16.10 6.60 7.73
CA ILE A 115 -15.01 6.27 8.66
C ILE A 115 -14.79 7.47 9.58
N ASP A 116 -15.06 7.27 10.86
CA ASP A 116 -14.90 8.28 11.90
C ASP A 116 -13.91 7.82 12.97
N ARG A 117 -12.96 8.69 13.29
CA ARG A 117 -12.02 8.47 14.36
C ARG A 117 -12.47 9.22 15.61
N THR A 118 -12.61 8.47 16.70
CA THR A 118 -12.85 9.04 18.04
C THR A 118 -11.55 9.03 18.84
N GLU A 119 -11.58 9.53 20.08
CA GLU A 119 -10.42 9.50 20.96
C GLU A 119 -9.94 8.08 21.26
N ALA A 120 -10.87 7.12 21.41
CA ALA A 120 -10.58 5.76 21.87
C ALA A 120 -10.62 4.70 20.74
N MET A 121 -11.34 4.95 19.66
CA MET A 121 -11.60 3.94 18.63
C MET A 121 -11.89 4.58 17.27
N THR A 122 -11.82 3.75 16.23
CA THR A 122 -12.33 4.11 14.91
C THR A 122 -13.67 3.41 14.70
N VAL A 123 -14.66 4.14 14.19
CA VAL A 123 -15.97 3.61 13.85
C VAL A 123 -16.14 3.64 12.35
N VAL A 124 -16.61 2.53 11.78
CA VAL A 124 -16.93 2.40 10.36
C VAL A 124 -18.38 2.03 10.21
N ASP A 125 -19.15 2.94 9.62
CA ASP A 125 -20.57 2.75 9.32
C ASP A 125 -20.73 2.34 7.86
N VAL A 126 -21.45 1.23 7.62
CA VAL A 126 -21.69 0.68 6.28
C VAL A 126 -23.09 1.04 5.81
N ASN A 127 -23.19 1.73 4.69
CA ASN A 127 -24.45 2.20 4.13
C ASN A 127 -24.73 1.56 2.75
N THR A 128 -26.01 1.28 2.46
CA THR A 128 -26.45 0.88 1.12
C THR A 128 -26.54 2.08 0.17
N GLY A 129 -26.46 1.81 -1.13
CA GLY A 129 -26.82 2.78 -2.15
C GLY A 129 -28.34 3.00 -2.25
N LYS A 130 -28.73 4.02 -3.01
CA LYS A 130 -30.16 4.38 -3.23
C LYS A 130 -31.01 3.29 -3.90
N PHE A 131 -30.39 2.28 -4.48
CA PHE A 131 -31.06 1.18 -5.19
C PHE A 131 -31.12 -0.09 -4.34
N VAL A 132 -31.84 -0.01 -3.22
CA VAL A 132 -32.23 -1.21 -2.49
C VAL A 132 -33.56 -1.69 -3.07
N GLY A 133 -33.47 -2.62 -4.07
CA GLY A 133 -34.59 -3.43 -4.46
C GLY A 133 -35.56 -2.86 -5.49
N SER A 134 -35.20 -2.93 -6.75
CA SER A 134 -36.19 -3.14 -7.81
C SER A 134 -36.13 -4.62 -8.23
N GLY A 135 -36.89 -5.48 -7.55
CA GLY A 135 -37.15 -6.86 -7.98
C GLY A 135 -36.11 -7.92 -7.55
N GLY A 136 -35.14 -7.60 -6.71
CA GLY A 136 -34.17 -8.56 -6.16
C GLY A 136 -34.44 -8.89 -4.69
N ASN A 137 -33.81 -9.96 -4.22
CA ASN A 137 -33.80 -10.32 -2.80
C ASN A 137 -33.00 -9.25 -2.01
N LEU A 138 -33.67 -8.50 -1.15
CA LEU A 138 -33.06 -7.47 -0.30
C LEU A 138 -31.87 -8.02 0.49
N GLU A 139 -32.04 -9.20 1.05
CA GLU A 139 -31.00 -9.90 1.82
C GLU A 139 -29.74 -10.17 0.98
N GLU A 140 -29.90 -10.59 -0.27
CA GLU A 140 -28.77 -10.80 -1.19
C GLU A 140 -28.02 -9.50 -1.51
N THR A 141 -28.77 -8.42 -1.75
CA THR A 141 -28.19 -7.09 -2.02
C THR A 141 -27.41 -6.58 -0.81
N VAL A 142 -27.96 -6.69 0.40
CA VAL A 142 -27.30 -6.30 1.64
C VAL A 142 -26.05 -7.13 1.88
N THR A 143 -26.14 -8.46 1.71
CA THR A 143 -25.00 -9.37 1.86
C THR A 143 -23.86 -9.02 0.91
N LYS A 144 -24.18 -8.78 -0.36
CA LYS A 144 -23.18 -8.35 -1.35
C LYS A 144 -22.51 -7.03 -0.95
N ASN A 145 -23.29 -6.04 -0.55
CA ASN A 145 -22.77 -4.75 -0.08
C ASN A 145 -21.84 -4.91 1.14
N ASN A 146 -22.22 -5.74 2.09
CA ASN A 146 -21.41 -6.02 3.28
C ASN A 146 -20.10 -6.78 2.94
N LEU A 147 -20.11 -7.67 1.95
CA LEU A 147 -18.90 -8.34 1.46
C LEU A 147 -17.92 -7.34 0.81
N GLU A 148 -18.43 -6.45 -0.04
CA GLU A 148 -17.63 -5.38 -0.61
C GLU A 148 -17.09 -4.44 0.48
N ALA A 149 -17.93 -4.12 1.48
CA ALA A 149 -17.55 -3.33 2.63
C ALA A 149 -16.41 -3.98 3.43
N ALA A 150 -16.49 -5.28 3.71
CA ALA A 150 -15.45 -6.01 4.44
C ALA A 150 -14.08 -5.93 3.73
N GLU A 151 -14.06 -6.07 2.41
CA GLU A 151 -12.84 -5.96 1.61
C GLU A 151 -12.30 -4.52 1.62
N GLU A 152 -13.17 -3.54 1.42
CA GLU A 152 -12.78 -2.13 1.36
C GLU A 152 -12.32 -1.61 2.73
N ILE A 153 -12.96 -2.03 3.83
CA ILE A 153 -12.55 -1.67 5.19
C ILE A 153 -11.08 -2.06 5.41
N VAL A 154 -10.70 -3.29 5.11
CA VAL A 154 -9.32 -3.75 5.30
C VAL A 154 -8.35 -2.93 4.44
N ARG A 155 -8.75 -2.59 3.21
CA ARG A 155 -7.95 -1.72 2.32
C ARG A 155 -7.77 -0.33 2.92
N GLN A 156 -8.83 0.24 3.48
CA GLN A 156 -8.81 1.56 4.11
C GLN A 156 -8.01 1.58 5.42
N LEU A 157 -8.05 0.52 6.21
CA LEU A 157 -7.22 0.40 7.41
C LEU A 157 -5.72 0.47 7.07
N ARG A 158 -5.30 -0.21 6.01
CA ARG A 158 -3.92 -0.15 5.52
C ARG A 158 -3.56 1.22 4.96
N LEU A 159 -4.41 1.77 4.09
CA LEU A 159 -4.17 3.05 3.42
C LEU A 159 -4.01 4.19 4.42
N ARG A 160 -4.82 4.16 5.49
CA ARG A 160 -4.86 5.21 6.51
C ARG A 160 -3.99 4.93 7.72
N ASP A 161 -3.31 3.78 7.74
CA ASP A 161 -2.51 3.29 8.88
C ASP A 161 -3.31 3.33 10.21
N ILE A 162 -4.54 2.79 10.16
CA ILE A 162 -5.45 2.76 11.31
C ILE A 162 -5.22 1.48 12.11
N GLY A 163 -4.94 1.65 13.41
CA GLY A 163 -4.83 0.59 14.38
C GLY A 163 -5.67 0.83 15.63
N GLY A 164 -5.55 -0.06 16.59
CA GLY A 164 -6.29 -0.01 17.85
C GLY A 164 -7.67 -0.66 17.76
N ILE A 165 -8.65 -0.13 18.49
CA ILE A 165 -10.01 -0.64 18.48
C ILE A 165 -10.77 -0.07 17.28
N ILE A 166 -11.32 -0.98 16.48
CA ILE A 166 -12.13 -0.64 15.31
C ILE A 166 -13.46 -1.31 15.43
N VAL A 167 -14.53 -0.52 15.41
CA VAL A 167 -15.91 -0.99 15.44
C VAL A 167 -16.50 -0.83 14.05
N VAL A 168 -17.02 -1.92 13.50
CA VAL A 168 -17.67 -1.92 12.18
C VAL A 168 -19.15 -2.21 12.35
N ASP A 169 -19.98 -1.29 11.90
CA ASP A 169 -21.43 -1.44 11.87
C ASP A 169 -21.86 -1.86 10.46
N PHE A 170 -21.98 -3.17 10.26
CA PHE A 170 -22.49 -3.74 9.01
C PHE A 170 -24.00 -3.60 8.93
N ILE A 171 -24.53 -3.54 7.71
CA ILE A 171 -25.99 -3.52 7.50
C ILE A 171 -26.56 -4.84 8.00
N ASP A 172 -27.69 -4.75 8.72
CA ASP A 172 -28.37 -5.91 9.30
C ASP A 172 -28.70 -6.98 8.25
N MET A 173 -28.32 -8.22 8.55
CA MET A 173 -28.61 -9.41 7.77
C MET A 173 -29.48 -10.36 8.60
N VAL A 174 -30.54 -10.86 8.02
CA VAL A 174 -31.49 -11.76 8.70
C VAL A 174 -30.89 -13.16 8.85
N LEU A 175 -30.27 -13.68 7.78
CA LEU A 175 -29.73 -15.04 7.76
C LEU A 175 -28.34 -15.10 8.44
N GLU A 176 -28.22 -16.00 9.41
CA GLU A 176 -26.97 -16.24 10.11
C GLU A 176 -25.83 -16.66 9.16
N SER A 177 -26.15 -17.48 8.15
CA SER A 177 -25.20 -17.88 7.13
C SER A 177 -24.57 -16.70 6.36
N ASN A 178 -25.32 -15.62 6.16
CA ASN A 178 -24.84 -14.41 5.51
C ASN A 178 -23.93 -13.61 6.43
N ARG A 179 -24.25 -13.53 7.71
CA ARG A 179 -23.39 -12.93 8.74
C ARG A 179 -22.04 -13.66 8.84
N ASP A 180 -22.08 -14.98 8.87
CA ASP A 180 -20.88 -15.81 8.87
C ASP A 180 -20.04 -15.64 7.61
N LEU A 181 -20.68 -15.47 6.46
CA LEU A 181 -20.00 -15.24 5.20
C LEU A 181 -19.23 -13.91 5.20
N VAL A 182 -19.85 -12.83 5.68
CA VAL A 182 -19.22 -11.50 5.79
C VAL A 182 -18.07 -11.54 6.80
N LEU A 183 -18.27 -12.17 7.97
CA LEU A 183 -17.23 -12.33 8.98
C LEU A 183 -16.01 -13.10 8.43
N ARG A 184 -16.25 -14.21 7.73
CA ARG A 184 -15.16 -14.99 7.09
C ARG A 184 -14.41 -14.16 6.05
N ARG A 185 -15.12 -13.37 5.24
CA ARG A 185 -14.49 -12.47 4.27
C ARG A 185 -13.59 -11.43 4.94
N LEU A 186 -14.07 -10.81 6.00
CA LEU A 186 -13.29 -9.85 6.77
C LEU A 186 -12.01 -10.50 7.33
N ILE A 187 -12.13 -11.66 7.99
CA ILE A 187 -10.98 -12.41 8.53
C ILE A 187 -9.99 -12.82 7.42
N GLU A 188 -10.51 -13.29 6.28
CA GLU A 188 -9.67 -13.65 5.12
C GLU A 188 -8.85 -12.45 4.61
N CYS A 189 -9.47 -11.28 4.47
CA CYS A 189 -8.78 -10.07 4.05
C CYS A 189 -7.74 -9.61 5.08
N LEU A 190 -8.06 -9.69 6.37
CA LEU A 190 -7.15 -9.35 7.46
C LEU A 190 -5.96 -10.32 7.57
N SER A 191 -6.16 -11.61 7.25
CA SER A 191 -5.09 -12.61 7.31
C SER A 191 -3.95 -12.37 6.33
N ARG A 192 -4.20 -11.60 5.28
CA ARG A 192 -3.20 -11.19 4.27
C ARG A 192 -2.38 -9.99 4.71
N ASP A 193 -2.70 -9.40 5.85
CA ASP A 193 -1.96 -8.27 6.40
C ASP A 193 -0.79 -8.76 7.25
N ARG A 194 0.30 -7.98 7.28
CA ARG A 194 1.45 -8.24 8.15
C ARG A 194 1.16 -7.92 9.62
N THR A 195 0.18 -7.06 9.88
CA THR A 195 -0.27 -6.69 11.23
C THR A 195 -1.11 -7.80 11.81
N LYS A 196 -0.95 -8.07 13.11
CA LYS A 196 -1.81 -9.02 13.81
C LYS A 196 -3.16 -8.38 14.09
N HIS A 197 -4.22 -9.05 13.68
CA HIS A 197 -5.60 -8.66 13.92
C HIS A 197 -6.28 -9.68 14.83
N GLN A 198 -7.14 -9.17 15.72
CA GLN A 198 -8.04 -9.96 16.55
C GLN A 198 -9.47 -9.49 16.28
N VAL A 199 -10.31 -10.42 15.84
CA VAL A 199 -11.71 -10.17 15.51
C VAL A 199 -12.60 -10.90 16.52
#